data_4939789f876039d0c67fe80e039c0745
#
_entry.id   4939789f876039d0c67fe80e039c0745
#
_cell.length_a   1.000
_cell.length_b   1.000
_cell.length_c   1.000
_cell.angle_alpha   90.00
_cell.angle_beta   90.00
_cell.angle_gamma   90.00
#
_symmetry.space_group_name_H-M   'P 1'
#
loop_
_entity.id
_entity.type
_entity.pdbx_description
1 polymer ?
#
loop_
_entity_poly.entity_id
_entity_poly.type
_entity_poly.pdbx_seq_one_letter_code
_entity_poly.pdbx_strand_id
1 'polypeptide(L)'
;FSGTDLIFKMMSYPIAIGGVCIITSIIGTFFVRLGKSNNVMGALYKGFFTTAILSAISLWFLTDWFIGLDQTFLINEKNFNGVDLFYCGITGLVITSLLIWVTEYYTGTNFKPVQSIAKSSETGHATNIIQGLAVSLEATAIPALIICFGIIFSFKLAGLFGIAISVTSMLALAGMVIALDAYGPVTDNAGGIAEMSKLDKNVRKV
;
A
#
# COMPACT_ATOMS: atom_id res chain seq x y z
N PHE A 1 -11.86 -33.14 1.08
CA PHE A 1 -11.43 -32.66 2.40
C PHE A 1 -12.52 -32.91 3.42
N SER A 2 -12.20 -33.35 4.64
CA SER A 2 -13.17 -33.34 5.73
C SER A 2 -13.56 -31.88 6.02
N GLY A 3 -14.81 -31.64 6.46
CA GLY A 3 -15.26 -30.26 6.71
C GLY A 3 -14.37 -29.49 7.70
N THR A 4 -13.74 -30.18 8.65
CA THR A 4 -12.78 -29.63 9.63
C THR A 4 -11.46 -29.19 8.98
N ASP A 5 -10.91 -29.93 8.02
CA ASP A 5 -9.69 -29.57 7.30
C ASP A 5 -9.88 -28.32 6.43
N LEU A 6 -11.06 -28.20 5.82
CA LEU A 6 -11.39 -27.02 5.03
C LEU A 6 -11.49 -25.77 5.88
N ILE A 7 -12.18 -25.85 7.00
CA ILE A 7 -12.32 -24.72 7.94
C ILE A 7 -10.93 -24.27 8.41
N PHE A 8 -10.08 -25.22 8.80
CA PHE A 8 -8.72 -24.90 9.26
C PHE A 8 -7.91 -24.21 8.15
N LYS A 9 -7.95 -24.69 6.91
CA LYS A 9 -7.27 -24.06 5.79
C LYS A 9 -7.79 -22.66 5.52
N MET A 10 -9.11 -22.46 5.49
CA MET A 10 -9.69 -21.13 5.27
C MET A 10 -9.32 -20.13 6.38
N MET A 11 -9.30 -20.57 7.65
CA MET A 11 -8.89 -19.70 8.76
C MET A 11 -7.39 -19.39 8.77
N SER A 12 -6.56 -20.32 8.31
CA SER A 12 -5.10 -20.17 8.30
C SER A 12 -4.59 -19.45 7.04
N TYR A 13 -5.37 -19.42 5.97
CA TYR A 13 -4.94 -18.82 4.70
C TYR A 13 -4.56 -17.34 4.78
N PRO A 14 -5.33 -16.45 5.46
CA PRO A 14 -4.91 -15.06 5.66
C PRO A 14 -3.57 -14.94 6.42
N ILE A 15 -3.35 -15.81 7.40
CA ILE A 15 -2.09 -15.83 8.18
C ILE A 15 -0.93 -16.27 7.27
N ALA A 16 -1.16 -17.28 6.43
CA ALA A 16 -0.15 -17.75 5.47
C ALA A 16 0.20 -16.66 4.44
N ILE A 17 -0.80 -15.90 3.95
CA ILE A 17 -0.57 -14.71 3.10
C ILE A 17 0.36 -13.73 3.84
N GLY A 18 0.02 -13.36 5.08
CA GLY A 18 0.82 -12.44 5.88
C GLY A 18 2.26 -12.92 6.04
N GLY A 19 2.47 -14.21 6.37
CA GLY A 19 3.79 -14.81 6.52
C GLY A 19 4.65 -14.75 5.25
N VAL A 20 4.08 -15.10 4.11
CA VAL A 20 4.78 -15.05 2.81
C VAL A 20 5.08 -13.61 2.41
N CYS A 21 4.15 -12.68 2.66
CA CYS A 21 4.33 -11.28 2.32
C CYS A 21 5.40 -10.57 3.15
N ILE A 22 5.66 -11.01 4.38
CA ILE A 22 6.81 -10.53 5.16
C ILE A 22 8.12 -10.89 4.44
N ILE A 23 8.23 -12.12 3.94
CA ILE A 23 9.44 -12.57 3.22
C ILE A 23 9.63 -11.73 1.94
N THR A 24 8.58 -11.50 1.17
CA THR A 24 8.66 -10.67 -0.05
C THR A 24 9.02 -9.22 0.26
N SER A 25 8.53 -8.67 1.38
CA SER A 25 8.88 -7.31 1.85
C SER A 25 10.37 -7.24 2.22
N ILE A 26 10.90 -8.23 2.96
CA ILE A 26 12.33 -8.29 3.29
C ILE A 26 13.17 -8.35 2.01
N ILE A 27 12.81 -9.19 1.04
CA ILE A 27 13.51 -9.25 -0.25
C ILE A 27 13.43 -7.90 -0.96
N GLY A 28 12.27 -7.24 -0.95
CA GLY A 28 12.06 -5.92 -1.56
C GLY A 28 13.00 -4.85 -1.02
N THR A 29 13.37 -4.89 0.27
CA THR A 29 14.30 -3.92 0.86
C THR A 29 15.70 -3.96 0.22
N PHE A 30 16.16 -5.11 -0.25
CA PHE A 30 17.45 -5.22 -0.94
C PHE A 30 17.49 -4.50 -2.29
N PHE A 31 16.33 -4.20 -2.87
CA PHE A 31 16.20 -3.45 -4.12
C PHE A 31 16.10 -1.94 -3.91
N VAL A 32 15.98 -1.48 -2.66
CA VAL A 32 16.04 -0.06 -2.32
C VAL A 32 17.50 0.39 -2.41
N ARG A 33 17.90 0.84 -3.59
CA ARG A 33 19.26 1.32 -3.86
C ARG A 33 19.21 2.65 -4.57
N LEU A 34 19.97 3.62 -4.04
CA LEU A 34 20.17 4.91 -4.70
C LEU A 34 20.90 4.70 -6.03
N GLY A 35 20.32 5.26 -7.09
CA GLY A 35 20.97 5.31 -8.38
C GLY A 35 21.87 6.56 -8.51
N LYS A 36 22.49 6.73 -9.68
CA LYS A 36 23.34 7.89 -10.00
C LYS A 36 22.61 9.25 -9.89
N SER A 37 21.28 9.27 -9.90
CA SER A 37 20.46 10.49 -9.84
C SER A 37 20.19 10.98 -8.42
N ASN A 38 20.62 10.27 -7.37
CA ASN A 38 20.33 10.55 -5.96
C ASN A 38 18.82 10.72 -5.64
N ASN A 39 17.94 10.15 -6.47
CA ASN A 39 16.50 10.20 -6.25
C ASN A 39 16.08 9.14 -5.23
N VAL A 40 15.91 9.56 -3.98
CA VAL A 40 15.58 8.68 -2.85
C VAL A 40 14.18 8.11 -3.00
N MET A 41 13.17 8.93 -3.37
CA MET A 41 11.81 8.45 -3.60
C MET A 41 11.77 7.39 -4.70
N GLY A 42 12.49 7.60 -5.80
CA GLY A 42 12.62 6.61 -6.87
C GLY A 42 13.27 5.30 -6.41
N ALA A 43 14.19 5.33 -5.44
CA ALA A 43 14.79 4.14 -4.84
C ALA A 43 13.77 3.38 -3.96
N LEU A 44 12.99 4.08 -3.16
CA LEU A 44 11.93 3.51 -2.32
C LEU A 44 10.84 2.87 -3.18
N TYR A 45 10.42 3.53 -4.27
CA TYR A 45 9.44 2.95 -5.22
C TYR A 45 9.94 1.68 -5.89
N LYS A 46 11.23 1.56 -6.19
CA LYS A 46 11.80 0.28 -6.71
C LYS A 46 11.58 -0.86 -5.71
N GLY A 47 11.84 -0.64 -4.44
CA GLY A 47 11.58 -1.63 -3.39
C GLY A 47 10.09 -1.98 -3.30
N PHE A 48 9.23 -0.95 -3.32
CA PHE A 48 7.78 -1.13 -3.27
C PHE A 48 7.25 -1.97 -4.43
N PHE A 49 7.56 -1.62 -5.69
CA PHE A 49 7.11 -2.37 -6.86
C PHE A 49 7.69 -3.78 -6.91
N THR A 50 8.95 -3.96 -6.49
CA THR A 50 9.55 -5.29 -6.38
C THR A 50 8.78 -6.14 -5.38
N THR A 51 8.46 -5.60 -4.20
CA THR A 51 7.66 -6.30 -3.19
C THR A 51 6.27 -6.63 -3.73
N ALA A 52 5.60 -5.71 -4.42
CA ALA A 52 4.27 -5.93 -4.99
C ALA A 52 4.27 -7.08 -6.01
N ILE A 53 5.24 -7.10 -6.92
CA ILE A 53 5.39 -8.15 -7.95
C ILE A 53 5.70 -9.50 -7.27
N LEU A 54 6.66 -9.54 -6.35
CA LEU A 54 6.99 -10.77 -5.63
C LEU A 54 5.81 -11.29 -4.82
N SER A 55 5.05 -10.40 -4.16
CA SER A 55 3.85 -10.77 -3.41
C SER A 55 2.76 -11.33 -4.34
N ALA A 56 2.54 -10.74 -5.51
CA ALA A 56 1.59 -11.25 -6.49
C ALA A 56 1.95 -12.67 -6.98
N ILE A 57 3.24 -12.89 -7.29
CA ILE A 57 3.74 -14.22 -7.69
C ILE A 57 3.60 -15.22 -6.54
N SER A 58 4.00 -14.81 -5.33
CA SER A 58 3.92 -15.66 -4.15
C SER A 58 2.49 -16.02 -3.76
N LEU A 59 1.53 -15.09 -3.94
CA LEU A 59 0.11 -15.35 -3.74
C LEU A 59 -0.42 -16.43 -4.68
N TRP A 60 0.00 -16.44 -5.95
CA TRP A 60 -0.39 -17.50 -6.88
C TRP A 60 0.03 -18.87 -6.37
N PHE A 61 1.32 -19.04 -6.08
CA PHE A 61 1.85 -20.31 -5.59
C PHE A 61 1.29 -20.72 -4.23
N LEU A 62 1.11 -19.74 -3.33
CA LEU A 62 0.51 -20.01 -2.01
C LEU A 62 -0.94 -20.47 -2.15
N THR A 63 -1.74 -19.81 -2.99
CA THR A 63 -3.14 -20.18 -3.22
C THR A 63 -3.24 -21.59 -3.79
N ASP A 64 -2.42 -21.90 -4.77
CA ASP A 64 -2.40 -23.22 -5.39
C ASP A 64 -2.00 -24.31 -4.38
N TRP A 65 -0.90 -24.11 -3.68
CA TRP A 65 -0.40 -25.08 -2.70
C TRP A 65 -1.30 -25.25 -1.49
N PHE A 66 -1.87 -24.16 -0.98
CA PHE A 66 -2.57 -24.16 0.32
C PHE A 66 -4.05 -24.50 0.18
N ILE A 67 -4.70 -23.97 -0.84
CA ILE A 67 -6.14 -24.11 -1.08
C ILE A 67 -6.41 -24.98 -2.31
N GLY A 68 -5.62 -24.83 -3.38
CA GLY A 68 -5.87 -25.39 -4.71
C GLY A 68 -6.68 -24.43 -5.57
N LEU A 69 -6.15 -24.06 -6.74
CA LEU A 69 -6.79 -23.09 -7.63
C LEU A 69 -8.14 -23.54 -8.15
N ASP A 70 -8.28 -24.84 -8.46
CA ASP A 70 -9.49 -25.41 -9.03
C ASP A 70 -10.50 -25.89 -7.97
N GLN A 71 -10.19 -25.79 -6.69
CA GLN A 71 -11.10 -26.17 -5.61
C GLN A 71 -12.26 -25.18 -5.53
N THR A 72 -13.47 -25.69 -5.58
CA THR A 72 -14.70 -24.89 -5.42
C THR A 72 -15.20 -24.95 -4.00
N PHE A 73 -15.63 -23.83 -3.50
CA PHE A 73 -16.13 -23.64 -2.15
C PHE A 73 -17.52 -23.03 -2.16
N LEU A 74 -18.36 -23.47 -1.25
CA LEU A 74 -19.67 -22.88 -0.99
C LEU A 74 -19.69 -22.31 0.40
N ILE A 75 -19.66 -20.99 0.52
CA ILE A 75 -19.75 -20.28 1.81
C ILE A 75 -20.86 -19.24 1.69
N ASN A 76 -21.83 -19.26 2.62
CA ASN A 76 -22.97 -18.34 2.63
C ASN A 76 -23.68 -18.23 1.26
N GLU A 77 -24.00 -19.37 0.65
CA GLU A 77 -24.68 -19.48 -0.65
C GLU A 77 -23.87 -18.94 -1.84
N LYS A 78 -22.61 -18.54 -1.62
CA LYS A 78 -21.70 -18.07 -2.66
C LYS A 78 -20.75 -19.21 -3.07
N ASN A 79 -20.79 -19.56 -4.35
CA ASN A 79 -19.80 -20.45 -4.96
C ASN A 79 -18.60 -19.61 -5.45
N PHE A 80 -17.39 -20.00 -5.08
CA PHE A 80 -16.15 -19.42 -5.57
C PHE A 80 -15.05 -20.48 -5.60
N ASN A 81 -13.95 -20.20 -6.27
CA ASN A 81 -12.81 -21.11 -6.38
C ASN A 81 -11.51 -20.44 -5.84
N GLY A 82 -10.41 -21.20 -5.84
CA GLY A 82 -9.11 -20.69 -5.41
C GLY A 82 -8.60 -19.54 -6.29
N VAL A 83 -8.93 -19.55 -7.59
CA VAL A 83 -8.59 -18.44 -8.51
C VAL A 83 -9.32 -17.16 -8.13
N ASP A 84 -10.57 -17.24 -7.69
CA ASP A 84 -11.31 -16.06 -7.21
C ASP A 84 -10.66 -15.46 -5.98
N LEU A 85 -10.13 -16.29 -5.06
CA LEU A 85 -9.37 -15.82 -3.89
C LEU A 85 -8.04 -15.18 -4.30
N PHE A 86 -7.35 -15.73 -5.28
CA PHE A 86 -6.16 -15.11 -5.84
C PHE A 86 -6.48 -13.72 -6.41
N TYR A 87 -7.55 -13.58 -7.19
CA TYR A 87 -7.96 -12.27 -7.71
C TYR A 87 -8.35 -11.29 -6.60
N CYS A 88 -8.96 -11.75 -5.50
CA CYS A 88 -9.17 -10.93 -4.31
C CYS A 88 -7.84 -10.44 -3.71
N GLY A 89 -6.83 -11.31 -3.64
CA GLY A 89 -5.49 -10.95 -3.19
C GLY A 89 -4.84 -9.89 -4.10
N ILE A 90 -4.88 -10.08 -5.40
CA ILE A 90 -4.39 -9.08 -6.38
C ILE A 90 -5.13 -7.76 -6.25
N THR A 91 -6.45 -7.81 -6.03
CA THR A 91 -7.24 -6.58 -5.80
C THR A 91 -6.69 -5.78 -4.61
N GLY A 92 -6.35 -6.44 -3.51
CA GLY A 92 -5.73 -5.78 -2.35
C GLY A 92 -4.40 -5.09 -2.69
N LEU A 93 -3.51 -5.77 -3.41
CA LEU A 93 -2.23 -5.19 -3.85
C LEU A 93 -2.43 -3.97 -4.77
N VAL A 94 -3.38 -4.06 -5.70
CA VAL A 94 -3.72 -2.95 -6.63
C VAL A 94 -4.28 -1.76 -5.86
N ILE A 95 -5.21 -1.98 -4.93
CA ILE A 95 -5.79 -0.92 -4.10
C ILE A 95 -4.69 -0.19 -3.34
N THR A 96 -3.79 -0.91 -2.66
CA THR A 96 -2.68 -0.30 -1.91
C THR A 96 -1.80 0.54 -2.83
N SER A 97 -1.47 0.05 -4.02
CA SER A 97 -0.64 0.78 -4.98
C SER A 97 -1.33 2.06 -5.46
N LEU A 98 -2.63 2.00 -5.73
CA LEU A 98 -3.41 3.17 -6.14
C LEU A 98 -3.55 4.19 -5.00
N LEU A 99 -3.75 3.73 -3.76
CA LEU A 99 -3.85 4.62 -2.60
C LEU A 99 -2.53 5.38 -2.37
N ILE A 100 -1.37 4.72 -2.48
CA ILE A 100 -0.07 5.38 -2.37
C ILE A 100 0.09 6.44 -3.46
N TRP A 101 -0.24 6.10 -4.71
CA TRP A 101 -0.14 7.04 -5.81
C TRP A 101 -1.03 8.27 -5.62
N VAL A 102 -2.27 8.08 -5.17
CA VAL A 102 -3.20 9.20 -4.87
C VAL A 102 -2.68 10.03 -3.69
N THR A 103 -2.19 9.37 -2.63
CA THR A 103 -1.62 10.06 -1.46
C THR A 103 -0.44 10.93 -1.87
N GLU A 104 0.48 10.40 -2.67
CA GLU A 104 1.62 11.17 -3.18
C GLU A 104 1.18 12.40 -3.98
N TYR A 105 0.16 12.26 -4.83
CA TYR A 105 -0.37 13.40 -5.58
C TYR A 105 -0.88 14.53 -4.67
N TYR A 106 -1.54 14.20 -3.55
CA TYR A 106 -2.08 15.21 -2.63
C TYR A 106 -1.06 15.73 -1.60
N THR A 107 0.05 15.03 -1.38
CA THR A 107 1.06 15.38 -0.36
C THR A 107 2.41 15.83 -0.94
N GLY A 108 2.68 15.50 -2.19
CA GLY A 108 3.96 15.84 -2.82
C GLY A 108 4.07 17.32 -3.20
N THR A 109 5.20 17.94 -2.86
CA THR A 109 5.45 19.36 -3.08
C THR A 109 5.47 19.79 -4.55
N ASN A 110 5.68 18.84 -5.47
CA ASN A 110 5.70 19.07 -6.91
C ASN A 110 4.29 19.11 -7.55
N PHE A 111 3.24 18.78 -6.78
CA PHE A 111 1.89 18.67 -7.29
C PHE A 111 1.02 19.88 -6.92
N LYS A 112 0.02 20.13 -7.74
CA LYS A 112 -0.89 21.28 -7.60
C LYS A 112 -1.56 21.41 -6.22
N PRO A 113 -2.03 20.35 -5.56
CA PRO A 113 -2.69 20.48 -4.26
C PRO A 113 -1.81 21.20 -3.23
N VAL A 114 -0.59 20.73 -3.02
CA VAL A 114 0.36 21.33 -2.06
C VAL A 114 0.77 22.75 -2.51
N GLN A 115 1.01 22.95 -3.80
CA GLN A 115 1.36 24.27 -4.33
C GLN A 115 0.23 25.28 -4.16
N SER A 116 -1.04 24.86 -4.24
CA SER A 116 -2.19 25.74 -4.00
C SER A 116 -2.27 26.20 -2.55
N ILE A 117 -1.96 25.31 -1.59
CA ILE A 117 -1.90 25.64 -0.17
C ILE A 117 -0.75 26.63 0.09
N ALA A 118 0.43 26.35 -0.46
CA ALA A 118 1.60 27.24 -0.33
C ALA A 118 1.29 28.63 -0.89
N LYS A 119 0.65 28.74 -2.06
CA LYS A 119 0.26 30.00 -2.67
C LYS A 119 -0.77 30.76 -1.82
N SER A 120 -1.71 30.09 -1.18
CA SER A 120 -2.72 30.72 -0.33
C SER A 120 -2.11 31.32 0.94
N SER A 121 -0.90 30.90 1.34
CA SER A 121 -0.16 31.47 2.46
C SER A 121 0.28 32.93 2.21
N GLU A 122 0.41 33.35 0.96
CA GLU A 122 0.77 34.70 0.57
C GLU A 122 -0.33 35.72 0.95
N THR A 123 -1.57 35.27 1.03
CA THR A 123 -2.74 36.12 1.33
C THR A 123 -3.11 36.14 2.80
N GLY A 124 -2.57 35.26 3.62
CA GLY A 124 -2.73 35.25 5.06
C GLY A 124 -2.96 33.86 5.66
N HIS A 125 -2.95 33.79 6.99
CA HIS A 125 -3.08 32.53 7.73
C HIS A 125 -4.47 31.89 7.56
N ALA A 126 -5.54 32.70 7.52
CA ALA A 126 -6.91 32.20 7.39
C ALA A 126 -7.12 31.52 6.03
N THR A 127 -6.65 32.11 4.95
CA THR A 127 -6.73 31.57 3.60
C THR A 127 -5.95 30.28 3.44
N ASN A 128 -4.79 30.18 4.09
CA ASN A 128 -4.00 28.94 4.11
C ASN A 128 -4.78 27.80 4.79
N ILE A 129 -5.37 28.05 5.96
CA ILE A 129 -6.15 27.05 6.69
C ILE A 129 -7.37 26.59 5.86
N ILE A 130 -8.10 27.54 5.26
CA ILE A 130 -9.28 27.23 4.43
C ILE A 130 -8.85 26.38 3.23
N GLN A 131 -7.79 26.76 2.53
CA GLN A 131 -7.29 26.01 1.38
C GLN A 131 -6.79 24.63 1.78
N GLY A 132 -6.10 24.50 2.91
CA GLY A 132 -5.66 23.22 3.47
C GLY A 132 -6.84 22.28 3.76
N LEU A 133 -7.89 22.78 4.40
CA LEU A 133 -9.10 22.01 4.66
C LEU A 133 -9.82 21.60 3.36
N ALA A 134 -9.92 22.52 2.40
CA ALA A 134 -10.54 22.21 1.11
C ALA A 134 -9.80 21.09 0.36
N VAL A 135 -8.48 21.16 0.27
CA VAL A 135 -7.63 20.12 -0.35
C VAL A 135 -7.73 18.80 0.44
N SER A 136 -7.76 18.86 1.77
CA SER A 136 -7.91 17.66 2.62
C SER A 136 -9.22 16.94 2.36
N LEU A 137 -10.34 17.67 2.24
CA LEU A 137 -11.64 17.08 1.91
C LEU A 137 -11.68 16.52 0.49
N GLU A 138 -11.09 17.21 -0.48
CA GLU A 138 -11.00 16.74 -1.86
C GLU A 138 -10.17 15.44 -1.94
N ALA A 139 -9.06 15.35 -1.19
CA ALA A 139 -8.17 14.21 -1.17
C ALA A 139 -8.83 12.90 -0.69
N THR A 140 -9.97 12.95 0.00
CA THR A 140 -10.68 11.75 0.46
C THR A 140 -11.53 11.08 -0.63
N ALA A 141 -11.90 11.80 -1.68
CA ALA A 141 -12.87 11.32 -2.67
C ALA A 141 -12.34 10.13 -3.49
N ILE A 142 -11.16 10.25 -4.07
CA ILE A 142 -10.58 9.20 -4.92
C ILE A 142 -10.26 7.94 -4.11
N PRO A 143 -9.61 8.00 -2.92
CA PRO A 143 -9.42 6.84 -2.06
C PRO A 143 -10.72 6.13 -1.69
N ALA A 144 -11.77 6.88 -1.35
CA ALA A 144 -13.07 6.29 -1.04
C ALA A 144 -13.65 5.50 -2.23
N LEU A 145 -13.58 6.04 -3.45
CA LEU A 145 -14.02 5.35 -4.65
C LEU A 145 -13.20 4.09 -4.94
N ILE A 146 -11.88 4.14 -4.79
CA ILE A 146 -10.98 2.98 -4.97
C ILE A 146 -11.36 1.87 -4.00
N ILE A 147 -11.55 2.20 -2.70
CA ILE A 147 -11.92 1.24 -1.67
C ILE A 147 -13.31 0.65 -1.96
N CYS A 148 -14.31 1.48 -2.28
CA CYS A 148 -15.66 1.01 -2.62
C CYS A 148 -15.64 0.04 -3.81
N PHE A 149 -14.90 0.37 -4.86
CA PHE A 149 -14.74 -0.51 -6.01
C PHE A 149 -14.10 -1.85 -5.60
N GLY A 150 -13.04 -1.81 -4.79
CA GLY A 150 -12.37 -3.02 -4.30
C GLY A 150 -13.27 -3.91 -3.46
N ILE A 151 -14.08 -3.32 -2.57
CA ILE A 151 -15.08 -4.05 -1.77
C ILE A 151 -16.10 -4.72 -2.68
N ILE A 152 -16.69 -3.98 -3.62
CA ILE A 152 -17.71 -4.53 -4.54
C ILE A 152 -17.12 -5.64 -5.39
N PHE A 153 -15.92 -5.46 -5.93
CA PHE A 153 -15.25 -6.44 -6.77
C PHE A 153 -14.93 -7.72 -5.99
N SER A 154 -14.29 -7.62 -4.83
CA SER A 154 -13.94 -8.76 -3.98
C SER A 154 -15.18 -9.49 -3.47
N PHE A 155 -16.26 -8.75 -3.13
CA PHE A 155 -17.53 -9.34 -2.74
C PHE A 155 -18.18 -10.13 -3.89
N LYS A 156 -18.12 -9.61 -5.11
CA LYS A 156 -18.64 -10.32 -6.28
C LYS A 156 -17.88 -11.62 -6.55
N LEU A 157 -16.60 -11.67 -6.31
CA LEU A 157 -15.77 -12.87 -6.51
C LEU A 157 -16.04 -13.93 -5.43
N ALA A 158 -15.79 -13.62 -4.17
CA ALA A 158 -15.79 -14.61 -3.07
C ALA A 158 -16.56 -14.16 -1.82
N GLY A 159 -17.54 -13.26 -1.95
CA GLY A 159 -18.36 -12.78 -0.85
C GLY A 159 -17.55 -12.07 0.24
N LEU A 160 -17.99 -12.18 1.50
CA LEU A 160 -17.30 -11.58 2.64
C LEU A 160 -15.88 -12.12 2.82
N PHE A 161 -15.66 -13.39 2.50
CA PHE A 161 -14.33 -13.98 2.60
C PHE A 161 -13.37 -13.37 1.57
N GLY A 162 -13.84 -13.07 0.36
CA GLY A 162 -13.06 -12.36 -0.65
C GLY A 162 -12.63 -10.96 -0.20
N ILE A 163 -13.52 -10.21 0.49
CA ILE A 163 -13.15 -8.92 1.09
C ILE A 163 -12.05 -9.11 2.14
N ALA A 164 -12.18 -10.11 3.03
CA ALA A 164 -11.17 -10.38 4.06
C ALA A 164 -9.80 -10.69 3.44
N ILE A 165 -9.75 -11.49 2.38
CA ILE A 165 -8.50 -11.80 1.66
C ILE A 165 -7.92 -10.54 1.00
N SER A 166 -8.75 -9.72 0.36
CA SER A 166 -8.30 -8.47 -0.25
C SER A 166 -7.67 -7.54 0.79
N VAL A 167 -8.34 -7.34 1.94
CA VAL A 167 -7.82 -6.52 3.05
C VAL A 167 -6.51 -7.09 3.61
N THR A 168 -6.43 -8.42 3.80
CA THR A 168 -5.19 -9.06 4.26
C THR A 168 -4.05 -8.83 3.27
N SER A 169 -4.32 -8.92 1.97
CA SER A 169 -3.32 -8.70 0.92
C SER A 169 -2.89 -7.23 0.81
N MET A 170 -3.74 -6.25 1.18
CA MET A 170 -3.30 -4.85 1.30
C MET A 170 -2.16 -4.71 2.32
N LEU A 171 -2.20 -5.48 3.41
CA LEU A 171 -1.14 -5.48 4.43
C LEU A 171 0.16 -6.11 3.95
N ALA A 172 0.15 -6.84 2.84
CA ALA A 172 1.36 -7.42 2.24
C ALA A 172 2.44 -6.37 1.93
N LEU A 173 2.02 -5.17 1.59
CA LEU A 173 2.91 -4.05 1.25
C LEU A 173 3.19 -3.12 2.43
N ALA A 174 2.61 -3.39 3.63
CA ALA A 174 2.69 -2.49 4.78
C ALA A 174 4.12 -2.15 5.18
N GLY A 175 5.07 -3.11 5.13
CA GLY A 175 6.47 -2.84 5.45
C GLY A 175 7.10 -1.77 4.55
N MET A 176 6.85 -1.83 3.25
CA MET A 176 7.36 -0.84 2.30
C MET A 176 6.61 0.48 2.37
N VAL A 177 5.29 0.45 2.66
CA VAL A 177 4.48 1.66 2.89
C VAL A 177 4.98 2.42 4.11
N ILE A 178 5.21 1.72 5.23
CA ILE A 178 5.75 2.32 6.45
C ILE A 178 7.15 2.90 6.21
N ALA A 179 7.99 2.25 5.40
CA ALA A 179 9.31 2.77 5.05
C ALA A 179 9.21 4.07 4.23
N LEU A 180 8.25 4.16 3.30
CA LEU A 180 7.96 5.39 2.53
C LEU A 180 7.48 6.51 3.45
N ASP A 181 6.53 6.22 4.33
CA ASP A 181 5.94 7.21 5.24
C ASP A 181 6.95 7.69 6.31
N ALA A 182 7.79 6.77 6.82
CA ALA A 182 8.78 7.10 7.84
C ALA A 182 9.97 7.92 7.30
N TYR A 183 10.20 7.87 5.98
CA TYR A 183 11.32 8.61 5.37
C TYR A 183 11.22 10.11 5.62
N GLY A 184 10.04 10.73 5.46
CA GLY A 184 9.81 12.15 5.72
C GLY A 184 10.23 12.58 7.12
N PRO A 185 9.62 12.06 8.19
CA PRO A 185 9.97 12.39 9.58
C PRO A 185 11.44 12.12 9.92
N VAL A 186 12.06 11.08 9.37
CA VAL A 186 13.49 10.78 9.61
C VAL A 186 14.37 11.85 8.99
N THR A 187 14.11 12.26 7.75
CA THR A 187 14.89 13.29 7.06
C THR A 187 14.68 14.67 7.67
N ASP A 188 13.46 15.02 8.09
CA ASP A 188 13.17 16.27 8.77
C ASP A 188 13.93 16.39 10.11
N ASN A 189 13.94 15.31 10.90
CA ASN A 189 14.71 15.26 12.13
C ASN A 189 16.23 15.36 11.87
N ALA A 190 16.73 14.64 10.88
CA ALA A 190 18.14 14.71 10.50
C ALA A 190 18.54 16.12 10.04
N GLY A 191 17.70 16.77 9.22
CA GLY A 191 17.89 18.16 8.81
C GLY A 191 17.88 19.14 9.98
N GLY A 192 16.96 18.95 10.93
CA GLY A 192 16.90 19.74 12.16
C GLY A 192 18.15 19.61 13.03
N ILE A 193 18.66 18.38 13.21
CA ILE A 193 19.90 18.12 13.93
C ILE A 193 21.09 18.80 13.23
N ALA A 194 21.20 18.69 11.92
CA ALA A 194 22.25 19.30 11.13
C ALA A 194 22.26 20.83 11.29
N GLU A 195 21.06 21.43 11.31
CA GLU A 195 20.93 22.90 11.52
C GLU A 195 21.30 23.34 12.94
N MET A 196 20.76 22.66 13.95
CA MET A 196 21.06 22.98 15.37
C MET A 196 22.53 22.74 15.69
N SER A 197 23.18 21.76 15.08
CA SER A 197 24.61 21.47 15.25
C SER A 197 25.51 22.35 14.38
N LYS A 198 24.93 23.27 13.60
CA LYS A 198 25.66 24.18 12.68
C LYS A 198 26.59 23.44 11.71
N LEU A 199 26.16 22.28 11.20
CA LEU A 199 26.89 21.52 10.20
C LEU A 199 26.95 22.29 8.86
N ASP A 200 27.89 21.91 8.00
CA ASP A 200 28.07 22.53 6.68
C ASP A 200 26.74 22.45 5.89
N LYS A 201 26.39 23.55 5.18
CA LYS A 201 25.17 23.67 4.39
C LYS A 201 25.05 22.57 3.30
N ASN A 202 26.14 21.93 2.90
CA ASN A 202 26.13 20.86 1.94
C ASN A 202 25.55 19.56 2.50
N VAL A 203 25.63 19.35 3.81
CA VAL A 203 25.03 18.18 4.50
C VAL A 203 23.50 18.17 4.36
N ARG A 204 22.89 19.35 4.22
CA ARG A 204 21.45 19.52 4.12
C ARG A 204 20.91 19.41 2.68
N LYS A 205 21.79 19.29 1.68
CA LYS A 205 21.41 19.16 0.27
C LYS A 205 21.21 17.71 -0.18
N VAL A 206 21.44 16.76 0.70
CA VAL A 206 21.22 15.33 0.51
C VAL A 206 19.84 14.96 1.04
#